data_934aa16b1f5c2f873e947ed37adc6e30
#
_entry.id   934aa16b1f5c2f873e947ed37adc6e30
#
_cell.length_a   1.000
_cell.length_b   1.000
_cell.length_c   1.000
_cell.angle_alpha   90.00
_cell.angle_beta   90.00
_cell.angle_gamma   90.00
#
_symmetry.space_group_name_H-M   'P 1'
#
loop_
_entity.id
_entity.type
_entity.pdbx_description
1 polymer ?
#
loop_
_entity_poly.entity_id
_entity_poly.type
_entity_poly.pdbx_seq_one_letter_code
_entity_poly.pdbx_strand_id
1 'polypeptide(L)'
;MFGSGKVISGERVIDKADLEVRARRAATALNSLGIDNGGVFAVFLRNDFAYLEARMAADFLGAYIVAINWHQKDDEVGYILGDCEAEALIVHADLLSQIEPGIPNGLPVYVAPTPVDLAEAYGSD
;
A
#
# COMPACT_ATOMS: atom_id res chain seq x y z
N MET A 1 -15.41 -5.57 14.17
CA MET A 1 -14.79 -4.29 13.94
C MET A 1 -15.23 -3.67 12.62
N PHE A 2 -15.02 -4.32 11.51
CA PHE A 2 -15.57 -3.89 10.24
C PHE A 2 -16.90 -4.61 10.05
N GLY A 3 -18.02 -3.98 10.34
CA GLY A 3 -19.31 -4.59 10.16
C GLY A 3 -19.62 -4.85 8.68
N SER A 4 -20.82 -5.34 8.42
CA SER A 4 -21.31 -5.42 7.05
C SER A 4 -21.49 -4.00 6.52
N GLY A 5 -21.30 -3.83 5.22
CA GLY A 5 -21.42 -2.53 4.58
C GLY A 5 -20.53 -2.46 3.35
N LYS A 6 -20.43 -1.26 2.83
CA LYS A 6 -19.68 -1.03 1.58
C LYS A 6 -18.69 0.09 1.74
N VAL A 7 -17.59 -0.02 1.03
CA VAL A 7 -16.57 1.02 0.94
C VAL A 7 -16.59 1.57 -0.48
N ILE A 8 -16.57 2.89 -0.59
CA ILE A 8 -16.66 3.58 -1.88
C ILE A 8 -15.37 4.34 -2.13
N SER A 9 -14.82 4.18 -3.34
CA SER A 9 -13.68 4.96 -3.82
C SER A 9 -13.98 5.42 -5.23
N GLY A 10 -14.27 6.71 -5.39
CA GLY A 10 -14.72 7.25 -6.66
C GLY A 10 -16.05 6.60 -7.05
N GLU A 11 -16.09 5.97 -8.23
CA GLU A 11 -17.27 5.22 -8.68
C GLU A 11 -17.21 3.75 -8.32
N ARG A 12 -16.13 3.33 -7.65
CA ARG A 12 -15.91 1.95 -7.26
C ARG A 12 -16.51 1.67 -5.91
N VAL A 13 -17.14 0.51 -5.79
CA VAL A 13 -17.78 0.06 -4.55
C VAL A 13 -17.34 -1.36 -4.27
N ILE A 14 -17.00 -1.65 -3.02
CA ILE A 14 -16.63 -2.98 -2.58
C ILE A 14 -17.29 -3.26 -1.23
N ASP A 15 -17.76 -4.48 -1.02
CA ASP A 15 -18.27 -4.88 0.29
C ASP A 15 -17.13 -4.95 1.30
N LYS A 16 -17.39 -4.54 2.54
CA LYS A 16 -16.38 -4.61 3.60
C LYS A 16 -15.90 -6.03 3.83
N ALA A 17 -16.78 -7.02 3.67
CA ALA A 17 -16.38 -8.43 3.82
C ALA A 17 -15.35 -8.82 2.76
N ASP A 18 -15.55 -8.39 1.51
CA ASP A 18 -14.59 -8.67 0.44
C ASP A 18 -13.28 -7.93 0.65
N LEU A 19 -13.35 -6.68 1.10
CA LEU A 19 -12.16 -5.90 1.43
C LEU A 19 -11.36 -6.58 2.53
N GLU A 20 -12.04 -7.11 3.54
CA GLU A 20 -11.40 -7.83 4.64
C GLU A 20 -10.70 -9.09 4.16
N VAL A 21 -11.31 -9.86 3.26
CA VAL A 21 -10.68 -11.05 2.67
C VAL A 21 -9.41 -10.65 1.90
N ARG A 22 -9.46 -9.58 1.12
CA ARG A 22 -8.31 -9.08 0.38
C ARG A 22 -7.21 -8.61 1.33
N ALA A 23 -7.58 -7.96 2.42
CA ALA A 23 -6.63 -7.50 3.43
C ALA A 23 -5.94 -8.68 4.14
N ARG A 24 -6.66 -9.76 4.39
CA ARG A 24 -6.07 -10.96 4.99
C ARG A 24 -5.06 -11.60 4.06
N ARG A 25 -5.33 -11.60 2.75
CA ARG A 25 -4.36 -12.08 1.76
C ARG A 25 -3.12 -11.22 1.73
N ALA A 26 -3.28 -9.90 1.81
CA ALA A 26 -2.17 -8.97 1.87
C ALA A 26 -1.35 -9.21 3.14
N ALA A 27 -2.01 -9.42 4.27
CA ALA A 27 -1.32 -9.72 5.54
C ALA A 27 -0.51 -11.01 5.42
N THR A 28 -1.07 -12.04 4.81
CA THR A 28 -0.35 -13.30 4.59
C THR A 28 0.90 -13.09 3.73
N ALA A 29 0.75 -12.31 2.66
CA ALA A 29 1.88 -12.01 1.78
C ALA A 29 2.97 -11.23 2.51
N LEU A 30 2.61 -10.22 3.27
CA LEU A 30 3.58 -9.44 4.06
C LEU A 30 4.24 -10.29 5.13
N ASN A 31 3.48 -11.15 5.77
CA ASN A 31 4.03 -12.06 6.78
C ASN A 31 5.05 -13.02 6.18
N SER A 32 4.84 -13.46 4.94
CA SER A 32 5.79 -14.33 4.25
C SER A 32 7.13 -13.63 3.99
N LEU A 33 7.16 -12.30 4.01
CA LEU A 33 8.39 -11.51 3.90
C LEU A 33 9.05 -11.25 5.26
N GLY A 34 8.47 -11.78 6.33
CA GLY A 34 9.00 -11.60 7.68
C GLY A 34 8.38 -10.44 8.44
N ILE A 35 7.36 -9.80 7.91
CA ILE A 35 6.69 -8.70 8.60
C ILE A 35 5.62 -9.27 9.51
N ASP A 36 5.79 -9.02 10.80
CA ASP A 36 4.86 -9.50 11.83
C ASP A 36 4.70 -8.43 12.91
N ASN A 37 4.34 -8.83 14.11
CA ASN A 37 4.08 -7.91 15.21
C ASN A 37 5.30 -7.02 15.45
N GLY A 38 5.08 -5.71 15.36
CA GLY A 38 6.13 -4.71 15.52
C GLY A 38 6.89 -4.38 14.24
N GLY A 39 6.66 -5.10 13.16
CA GLY A 39 7.30 -4.80 11.87
C GLY A 39 6.79 -3.50 11.26
N VAL A 40 7.51 -2.98 10.28
CA VAL A 40 7.17 -1.72 9.61
C VAL A 40 7.15 -1.93 8.10
N PHE A 41 6.09 -1.47 7.46
CA PHE A 41 6.08 -1.39 6.01
C PHE A 41 5.50 -0.04 5.56
N ALA A 42 5.93 0.40 4.39
CA ALA A 42 5.51 1.69 3.86
C ALA A 42 4.56 1.50 2.68
N VAL A 43 3.70 2.48 2.47
CA VAL A 43 2.79 2.50 1.32
C VAL A 43 2.93 3.83 0.58
N PHE A 44 2.98 3.74 -0.74
CA PHE A 44 3.01 4.89 -1.63
C PHE A 44 1.87 4.69 -2.62
N LEU A 45 0.67 5.02 -2.15
CA LEU A 45 -0.58 4.69 -2.82
C LEU A 45 -1.46 5.93 -2.97
N ARG A 46 -2.25 5.93 -4.04
CA ARG A 46 -3.35 6.88 -4.16
C ARG A 46 -4.46 6.47 -3.19
N ASN A 47 -5.35 7.38 -2.87
CA ASN A 47 -6.49 7.07 -2.02
C ASN A 47 -7.42 6.09 -2.74
N ASP A 48 -7.36 4.83 -2.35
CA ASP A 48 -8.09 3.75 -2.99
C ASP A 48 -8.20 2.55 -2.03
N PHE A 49 -8.86 1.49 -2.48
CA PHE A 49 -9.02 0.26 -1.70
C PHE A 49 -7.69 -0.36 -1.30
N ALA A 50 -6.66 -0.23 -2.14
CA ALA A 50 -5.33 -0.74 -1.82
C ALA A 50 -4.79 -0.15 -0.51
N TYR A 51 -5.02 1.13 -0.26
CA TYR A 51 -4.61 1.77 0.97
C TYR A 51 -5.37 1.18 2.18
N LEU A 52 -6.68 1.00 2.02
CA LEU A 52 -7.51 0.41 3.09
C LEU A 52 -7.11 -1.03 3.37
N GLU A 53 -6.82 -1.81 2.32
CA GLU A 53 -6.34 -3.18 2.47
C GLU A 53 -5.02 -3.22 3.26
N ALA A 54 -4.11 -2.32 2.94
CA ALA A 54 -2.83 -2.24 3.63
C ALA A 54 -3.00 -1.89 5.11
N ARG A 55 -3.89 -0.94 5.41
CA ARG A 55 -4.21 -0.59 6.79
C ARG A 55 -4.78 -1.77 7.58
N MET A 56 -5.72 -2.48 6.96
CA MET A 56 -6.32 -3.65 7.60
C MET A 56 -5.29 -4.76 7.78
N ALA A 57 -4.42 -4.96 6.78
CA ALA A 57 -3.36 -5.95 6.86
C ALA A 57 -2.41 -5.63 8.03
N ALA A 58 -2.06 -4.36 8.23
CA ALA A 58 -1.24 -3.95 9.34
C ALA A 58 -1.90 -4.29 10.68
N ASP A 59 -3.21 -4.07 10.79
CA ASP A 59 -3.95 -4.41 12.00
C ASP A 59 -3.92 -5.92 12.27
N PHE A 60 -4.09 -6.75 11.23
CA PHE A 60 -4.04 -8.21 11.39
C PHE A 60 -2.67 -8.70 11.84
N LEU A 61 -1.60 -8.03 11.39
CA LEU A 61 -0.22 -8.43 11.71
C LEU A 61 0.29 -7.83 13.00
N GLY A 62 -0.35 -6.79 13.52
CA GLY A 62 0.23 -5.98 14.57
C GLY A 62 1.44 -5.19 14.11
N ALA A 63 1.48 -4.88 12.83
CA ALA A 63 2.58 -4.13 12.21
C ALA A 63 2.25 -2.64 12.12
N TYR A 64 3.29 -1.83 11.92
CA TYR A 64 3.13 -0.39 11.70
C TYR A 64 3.14 -0.08 10.22
N ILE A 65 2.25 0.81 9.80
CA ILE A 65 2.19 1.27 8.42
C ILE A 65 2.65 2.72 8.36
N VAL A 66 3.52 3.03 7.41
CA VAL A 66 3.97 4.39 7.14
C VAL A 66 3.41 4.81 5.79
N ALA A 67 2.48 5.75 5.82
CA ALA A 67 1.87 6.27 4.59
C ALA A 67 2.73 7.41 4.06
N ILE A 68 3.21 7.26 2.84
CA ILE A 68 4.03 8.27 2.17
C ILE A 68 3.13 9.01 1.18
N ASN A 69 3.18 10.33 1.21
CA ASN A 69 2.38 11.15 0.30
C ASN A 69 2.83 10.90 -1.14
N TRP A 70 1.90 10.51 -2.02
CA TRP A 70 2.20 10.15 -3.40
C TRP A 70 2.67 11.34 -4.26
N HIS A 71 2.63 12.55 -3.73
CA HIS A 71 3.22 13.73 -4.38
C HIS A 71 4.72 13.84 -4.18
N GLN A 72 5.29 13.06 -3.28
CA GLN A 72 6.72 13.15 -2.97
C GLN A 72 7.57 12.51 -4.07
N LYS A 73 8.79 13.01 -4.20
CA LYS A 73 9.72 12.55 -5.22
C LYS A 73 10.59 11.41 -4.71
N ASP A 74 11.36 10.80 -5.62
CA ASP A 74 12.18 9.63 -5.33
C ASP A 74 13.17 9.83 -4.19
N ASP A 75 13.85 10.98 -4.12
CA ASP A 75 14.80 11.26 -3.06
C ASP A 75 14.13 11.40 -1.71
N GLU A 76 12.96 12.04 -1.67
CA GLU A 76 12.16 12.17 -0.44
C GLU A 76 11.65 10.81 0.03
N VAL A 77 11.16 9.99 -0.89
CA VAL A 77 10.68 8.65 -0.59
C VAL A 77 11.81 7.78 -0.07
N GLY A 78 12.98 7.84 -0.71
CA GLY A 78 14.16 7.09 -0.28
C GLY A 78 14.57 7.44 1.13
N TYR A 79 14.54 8.73 1.47
CA TYR A 79 14.85 9.19 2.82
C TYR A 79 13.86 8.61 3.84
N ILE A 80 12.57 8.68 3.54
CA ILE A 80 11.53 8.18 4.46
C ILE A 80 11.67 6.68 4.66
N LEU A 81 11.90 5.93 3.57
CA LEU A 81 12.06 4.46 3.65
C LEU A 81 13.24 4.07 4.52
N GLY A 82 14.34 4.80 4.42
CA GLY A 82 15.51 4.55 5.27
C GLY A 82 15.28 4.97 6.71
N ASP A 83 14.65 6.12 6.92
CA ASP A 83 14.43 6.67 8.25
C ASP A 83 13.48 5.82 9.09
N CYS A 84 12.43 5.27 8.48
CA CYS A 84 11.47 4.42 9.19
C CYS A 84 11.90 2.95 9.21
N GLU A 85 12.99 2.61 8.56
CA GLU A 85 13.49 1.23 8.46
C GLU A 85 12.42 0.28 7.91
N ALA A 86 11.76 0.69 6.84
CA ALA A 86 10.71 -0.10 6.23
C ALA A 86 11.22 -1.45 5.75
N GLU A 87 10.47 -2.50 6.02
CA GLU A 87 10.80 -3.87 5.63
C GLU A 87 10.17 -4.25 4.29
N ALA A 88 9.22 -3.47 3.82
CA ALA A 88 8.58 -3.63 2.52
C ALA A 88 7.93 -2.32 2.08
N LEU A 89 7.66 -2.21 0.80
CA LEU A 89 6.94 -1.07 0.21
C LEU A 89 5.80 -1.60 -0.65
N ILE A 90 4.63 -1.01 -0.50
CA ILE A 90 3.49 -1.25 -1.39
C ILE A 90 3.29 0.02 -2.20
N VAL A 91 3.26 -0.10 -3.52
CA VAL A 91 3.16 1.05 -4.42
C VAL A 91 2.19 0.77 -5.55
N HIS A 92 1.39 1.77 -5.92
CA HIS A 92 0.54 1.65 -7.11
C HIS A 92 1.41 1.58 -8.38
N ALA A 93 0.99 0.76 -9.33
CA ALA A 93 1.77 0.51 -10.55
C ALA A 93 2.13 1.78 -11.31
N ASP A 94 1.22 2.74 -11.39
CA ASP A 94 1.45 3.99 -12.12
C ASP A 94 2.39 4.96 -11.40
N LEU A 95 2.66 4.72 -10.11
CA LEU A 95 3.53 5.57 -9.31
C LEU A 95 4.95 5.02 -9.19
N LEU A 96 5.14 3.75 -9.52
CA LEU A 96 6.43 3.08 -9.30
C LEU A 96 7.60 3.76 -10.02
N SER A 97 7.44 4.09 -11.29
CA SER A 97 8.51 4.70 -12.07
C SER A 97 8.96 6.04 -11.50
N GLN A 98 8.04 6.75 -10.85
CA GLN A 98 8.32 8.05 -10.24
C GLN A 98 9.33 7.95 -9.09
N ILE A 99 9.30 6.87 -8.35
CA ILE A 99 10.11 6.73 -7.14
C ILE A 99 11.15 5.62 -7.20
N GLU A 100 11.14 4.81 -8.26
CA GLU A 100 12.02 3.65 -8.36
C GLU A 100 13.49 3.95 -8.06
N PRO A 101 14.08 5.05 -8.56
CA PRO A 101 15.47 5.35 -8.25
C PRO A 101 15.76 5.57 -6.77
N GLY A 102 14.75 5.95 -5.98
CA GLY A 102 14.90 6.19 -4.55
C GLY A 102 14.68 4.96 -3.68
N ILE A 103 14.23 3.86 -4.26
CA ILE A 103 13.95 2.64 -3.49
C ILE A 103 15.26 1.95 -3.13
N PRO A 104 15.50 1.68 -1.82
CA PRO A 104 16.73 0.99 -1.41
C PRO A 104 16.86 -0.39 -2.05
N ASN A 105 18.08 -0.77 -2.40
CA ASN A 105 18.37 -2.09 -2.94
C ASN A 105 17.98 -3.17 -1.94
N GLY A 106 17.31 -4.21 -2.43
CA GLY A 106 16.93 -5.34 -1.59
C GLY A 106 15.63 -5.16 -0.82
N LEU A 107 15.02 -3.98 -0.88
CA LEU A 107 13.73 -3.78 -0.24
C LEU A 107 12.63 -4.48 -1.05
N PRO A 108 11.86 -5.41 -0.45
CA PRO A 108 10.74 -6.03 -1.16
C PRO A 108 9.69 -4.98 -1.54
N VAL A 109 9.24 -5.05 -2.79
CA VAL A 109 8.24 -4.11 -3.32
C VAL A 109 7.05 -4.90 -3.85
N TYR A 110 5.88 -4.58 -3.32
CA TYR A 110 4.62 -5.06 -3.87
C TYR A 110 4.01 -3.99 -4.75
N VAL A 111 3.71 -4.34 -5.97
CA VAL A 111 3.07 -3.42 -6.91
C VAL A 111 1.58 -3.70 -6.95
N ALA A 112 0.80 -2.74 -6.47
CA ALA A 112 -0.65 -2.84 -6.53
C ALA A 112 -1.14 -2.29 -7.87
N PRO A 113 -2.01 -3.01 -8.58
CA PRO A 113 -2.55 -2.51 -9.84
C PRO A 113 -3.27 -1.18 -9.63
N THR A 114 -2.99 -0.20 -10.48
CA THR A 114 -3.72 1.07 -10.46
C THR A 114 -5.08 0.86 -11.12
N PRO A 115 -6.19 1.19 -10.42
CA PRO A 115 -7.50 1.10 -11.05
C PRO A 115 -7.60 1.97 -12.29
N VAL A 116 -8.33 1.50 -13.31
CA VAL A 116 -8.44 2.20 -14.58
C VAL A 116 -8.96 3.61 -14.41
N ASP A 117 -9.96 3.82 -13.55
CA ASP A 117 -10.52 5.14 -13.29
C ASP A 117 -9.49 6.10 -12.69
N LEU A 118 -8.63 5.62 -11.79
CA LEU A 118 -7.57 6.44 -11.21
C LEU A 118 -6.48 6.73 -12.23
N ALA A 119 -6.09 5.73 -13.02
CA ALA A 119 -5.08 5.92 -14.06
C ALA A 119 -5.52 6.97 -15.08
N GLU A 120 -6.75 6.92 -15.51
CA GLU A 120 -7.32 7.89 -16.44
C GLU A 120 -7.37 9.29 -15.82
N ALA A 121 -7.83 9.39 -14.57
CA ALA A 121 -7.96 10.68 -13.88
C ALA A 121 -6.63 11.40 -13.72
N TYR A 122 -5.53 10.64 -13.55
CA TYR A 122 -4.21 11.22 -13.35
C TYR A 122 -3.30 11.13 -14.57
N GLY A 123 -3.83 10.69 -15.70
CA GLY A 123 -3.07 10.63 -16.94
C GLY A 123 -2.00 9.55 -16.97
N SER A 124 -2.13 8.51 -16.15
CA SER A 124 -1.20 7.37 -16.11
C SER A 124 -1.78 6.19 -16.86
N ASP A 125 -0.92 5.35 -17.38
CA ASP A 125 -1.31 4.14 -18.10
C ASP A 125 -1.33 2.90 -17.19
#